data_158b9089cc0e50a138de665835c56307
#
_entry.id   158b9089cc0e50a138de665835c56307
#
_cell.length_a   1.000
_cell.length_b   1.000
_cell.length_c   1.000
_cell.angle_alpha   90.00
_cell.angle_beta   90.00
_cell.angle_gamma   90.00
#
_symmetry.space_group_name_H-M   'P 1'
#
loop_
_entity.id
_entity.type
_entity.pdbx_description
1 polymer ?
#
loop_
_entity_poly.entity_id
_entity_poly.type
_entity_poly.pdbx_seq_one_letter_code
_entity_poly.pdbx_strand_id
1 'polypeptide(L)'
;MKRTRNCGAVLVGALAWWLALATADAAIPRGQPKPSASSPTNQPKEVELHGRVVCLAEEMHRAHGAELPTRHEHLWGIKTADGRCYTLLRGRFSEAIFLDAQVRERELSLKARRFPGTQLIEVTSLRSVRDGVVQDLYYYCDICDIESVSPEPCGCCQGPVVLVEKPLTTKSRRK
;
A
#
# COMPACT_ATOMS: atom_id res chain seq x y z
N MET A 1 8.14 14.57 -57.05
CA MET A 1 9.19 14.21 -58.06
C MET A 1 9.84 12.91 -57.63
N LYS A 2 9.66 11.89 -58.57
CA LYS A 2 10.58 10.81 -58.97
C LYS A 2 11.24 9.98 -57.85
N ARG A 3 10.76 8.74 -57.64
CA ARG A 3 11.16 7.45 -58.27
C ARG A 3 12.64 7.12 -58.04
N THR A 4 12.92 6.01 -57.39
CA THR A 4 13.31 4.78 -58.14
C THR A 4 13.27 3.54 -57.24
N ARG A 5 12.62 2.56 -57.76
CA ARG A 5 12.63 1.12 -57.41
C ARG A 5 13.97 0.54 -57.90
N ASN A 6 14.54 -0.41 -57.17
CA ASN A 6 15.37 -1.43 -57.81
C ASN A 6 15.06 -2.80 -57.21
N CYS A 7 14.57 -3.63 -58.11
CA CYS A 7 14.48 -5.07 -58.05
C CYS A 7 15.86 -5.67 -58.35
N GLY A 8 16.22 -6.71 -57.63
CA GLY A 8 17.35 -7.58 -57.98
C GLY A 8 17.08 -8.97 -57.48
N ALA A 9 16.74 -9.80 -58.41
CA ALA A 9 16.41 -11.21 -58.20
C ALA A 9 17.65 -12.14 -58.44
N VAL A 10 17.49 -13.39 -57.98
CA VAL A 10 18.10 -14.65 -58.45
C VAL A 10 19.47 -15.01 -57.84
N LEU A 11 19.58 -16.15 -57.17
CA LEU A 11 19.84 -17.45 -57.76
C LEU A 11 19.79 -18.59 -56.72
N VAL A 12 19.19 -19.63 -57.17
CA VAL A 12 19.06 -21.01 -56.74
C VAL A 12 20.41 -21.70 -56.46
N GLY A 13 20.50 -22.45 -55.42
CA GLY A 13 21.61 -23.36 -55.16
C GLY A 13 21.16 -24.49 -54.23
N ALA A 14 20.58 -25.51 -54.84
CA ALA A 14 20.32 -26.80 -54.21
C ALA A 14 21.59 -27.62 -54.10
N LEU A 15 21.97 -28.08 -52.95
CA LEU A 15 22.84 -29.21 -52.74
C LEU A 15 22.42 -29.98 -51.50
N ALA A 16 21.83 -31.11 -51.77
CA ALA A 16 21.52 -32.17 -50.85
C ALA A 16 22.81 -32.79 -50.31
N TRP A 17 22.92 -32.93 -49.00
CA TRP A 17 23.81 -33.93 -48.40
C TRP A 17 23.06 -34.65 -47.31
N TRP A 18 22.99 -35.92 -47.54
CA TRP A 18 22.41 -37.00 -46.76
C TRP A 18 23.36 -37.45 -45.64
N LEU A 19 22.77 -37.99 -44.60
CA LEU A 19 23.25 -38.98 -43.63
C LEU A 19 24.23 -38.57 -42.53
N ALA A 20 23.74 -38.55 -41.31
CA ALA A 20 24.14 -39.56 -40.31
C ALA A 20 23.20 -39.45 -39.09
N LEU A 21 22.36 -40.46 -38.89
CA LEU A 21 21.74 -40.76 -37.59
C LEU A 21 22.86 -41.14 -36.61
N ALA A 22 22.99 -40.36 -35.56
CA ALA A 22 23.61 -40.79 -34.32
C ALA A 22 22.64 -40.47 -33.20
N THR A 23 21.86 -41.47 -32.79
CA THR A 23 21.06 -41.46 -31.57
C THR A 23 22.01 -41.55 -30.38
N ALA A 24 22.35 -40.42 -29.81
CA ALA A 24 22.96 -40.36 -28.48
C ALA A 24 21.83 -40.11 -27.47
N ASP A 25 21.37 -41.20 -26.85
CA ASP A 25 20.54 -41.19 -25.66
C ASP A 25 21.36 -40.59 -24.51
N ALA A 26 21.37 -39.27 -24.41
CA ALA A 26 21.92 -38.57 -23.24
C ALA A 26 20.84 -38.52 -22.16
N ALA A 27 20.84 -39.52 -21.29
CA ALA A 27 20.08 -39.52 -20.06
C ALA A 27 20.45 -38.23 -19.25
N ILE A 28 19.58 -37.25 -19.28
CA ILE A 28 19.68 -36.07 -18.41
C ILE A 28 19.43 -36.54 -16.99
N PRO A 29 20.41 -36.42 -16.07
CA PRO A 29 20.14 -36.67 -14.67
C PRO A 29 19.17 -35.61 -14.19
N ARG A 30 17.92 -36.01 -13.90
CA ARG A 30 16.98 -35.18 -13.14
C ARG A 30 17.47 -35.02 -11.72
N GLY A 31 18.44 -34.13 -11.54
CA GLY A 31 18.72 -33.56 -10.24
C GLY A 31 17.53 -32.68 -9.86
N GLN A 32 16.65 -33.21 -9.00
CA GLN A 32 15.68 -32.39 -8.32
C GLN A 32 16.46 -31.28 -7.59
N PRO A 33 16.15 -29.99 -7.84
CA PRO A 33 16.69 -28.95 -7.01
C PRO A 33 16.17 -29.18 -5.58
N LYS A 34 17.07 -29.54 -4.69
CA LYS A 34 16.84 -29.58 -3.25
C LYS A 34 16.21 -28.24 -2.87
N PRO A 35 15.05 -28.21 -2.16
CA PRO A 35 14.45 -26.94 -1.75
C PRO A 35 15.49 -26.21 -0.88
N SER A 36 16.09 -25.19 -1.46
CA SER A 36 17.04 -24.31 -0.80
C SER A 36 16.30 -23.53 0.26
N ALA A 37 16.90 -23.49 1.44
CA ALA A 37 16.55 -22.75 2.63
C ALA A 37 15.67 -21.52 2.41
N SER A 38 14.58 -21.48 3.15
CA SER A 38 13.77 -20.33 3.58
C SER A 38 14.21 -18.99 2.97
N SER A 39 13.62 -18.64 1.85
CA SER A 39 13.55 -17.24 1.41
C SER A 39 12.98 -16.42 2.55
N PRO A 40 13.52 -15.25 2.89
CA PRO A 40 12.93 -14.39 3.89
C PRO A 40 11.48 -14.18 3.51
N THR A 41 10.59 -14.51 4.43
CA THR A 41 9.15 -14.47 4.21
C THR A 41 8.79 -13.05 3.76
N ASN A 42 8.53 -12.88 2.46
CA ASN A 42 8.17 -11.59 1.86
C ASN A 42 6.69 -11.24 2.19
N GLN A 43 6.21 -11.70 3.34
CA GLN A 43 4.86 -11.44 3.81
C GLN A 43 4.80 -10.15 4.63
N PRO A 44 3.78 -9.32 4.45
CA PRO A 44 3.55 -8.16 5.28
C PRO A 44 3.42 -8.56 6.76
N LYS A 45 4.03 -7.78 7.64
CA LYS A 45 3.98 -7.99 9.09
C LYS A 45 2.93 -7.07 9.70
N GLU A 46 2.05 -7.62 10.53
CA GLU A 46 1.13 -6.82 11.33
C GLU A 46 1.90 -6.03 12.40
N VAL A 47 1.56 -4.76 12.51
CA VAL A 47 2.13 -3.81 13.47
C VAL A 47 1.01 -2.96 14.08
N GLU A 48 1.22 -2.54 15.31
CA GLU A 48 0.40 -1.52 15.96
C GLU A 48 1.26 -0.27 16.15
N LEU A 49 0.75 0.87 15.69
CA LEU A 49 1.46 2.14 15.66
C LEU A 49 0.62 3.22 16.34
N HIS A 50 1.29 4.02 17.17
CA HIS A 50 0.71 5.21 17.79
C HIS A 50 1.48 6.43 17.31
N GLY A 51 0.77 7.48 16.89
CA GLY A 51 1.44 8.69 16.42
C GLY A 51 0.50 9.71 15.81
N ARG A 52 1.10 10.67 15.12
CA ARG A 52 0.38 11.77 14.46
C ARG A 52 0.59 11.70 12.95
N VAL A 53 -0.43 12.11 12.23
CA VAL A 53 -0.32 12.24 10.77
C VAL A 53 0.57 13.43 10.44
N VAL A 54 1.48 13.22 9.50
CA VAL A 54 2.41 14.24 9.01
C VAL A 54 2.49 14.19 7.49
N CYS A 55 2.81 15.33 6.87
CA CYS A 55 3.27 15.33 5.49
C CYS A 55 4.76 14.95 5.48
N LEU A 56 5.10 13.83 4.85
CA LEU A 56 6.47 13.33 4.82
C LEU A 56 7.41 14.28 4.07
N ALA A 57 6.92 14.98 3.04
CA ALA A 57 7.72 15.98 2.32
C ALA A 57 8.12 17.13 3.25
N GLU A 58 7.19 17.63 4.06
CA GLU A 58 7.46 18.68 5.06
C GLU A 58 8.38 18.18 6.17
N GLU A 59 8.22 16.93 6.62
CA GLU A 59 9.13 16.33 7.60
C GLU A 59 10.56 16.21 7.04
N MET A 60 10.72 15.79 5.78
CA MET A 60 12.03 15.72 5.12
C MET A 60 12.65 17.11 4.94
N HIS A 61 11.85 18.09 4.55
CA HIS A 61 12.31 19.49 4.49
C HIS A 61 12.82 19.96 5.85
N ARG A 62 12.04 19.78 6.91
CA ARG A 62 12.36 20.21 8.27
C ARG A 62 13.59 19.49 8.84
N ALA A 63 13.71 18.19 8.63
CA ALA A 63 14.75 17.36 9.25
C ALA A 63 16.06 17.35 8.46
N HIS A 64 16.01 17.49 7.15
CA HIS A 64 17.14 17.27 6.26
C HIS A 64 17.37 18.39 5.25
N GLY A 65 16.56 19.46 5.26
CA GLY A 65 16.67 20.57 4.31
C GLY A 65 16.30 20.16 2.87
N ALA A 66 15.49 19.12 2.70
CA ALA A 66 15.03 18.72 1.38
C ALA A 66 14.26 19.88 0.71
N GLU A 67 14.42 20.02 -0.60
CA GLU A 67 13.67 21.05 -1.35
C GLU A 67 12.17 20.77 -1.28
N LEU A 68 11.39 21.79 -0.91
CA LEU A 68 9.95 21.71 -0.80
C LEU A 68 9.32 22.84 -1.63
N PRO A 69 8.63 22.54 -2.73
CA PRO A 69 7.87 23.53 -3.50
C PRO A 69 6.79 24.19 -2.64
N THR A 70 6.51 25.46 -2.88
CA THR A 70 5.46 26.22 -2.16
C THR A 70 4.08 25.55 -2.29
N ARG A 71 3.83 24.89 -3.41
CA ARG A 71 2.68 24.02 -3.62
C ARG A 71 3.17 22.62 -3.91
N HIS A 72 2.84 21.69 -3.06
CA HIS A 72 3.17 20.28 -3.21
C HIS A 72 1.96 19.41 -2.85
N GLU A 73 1.90 18.23 -3.44
CA GLU A 73 0.96 17.21 -3.02
C GLU A 73 1.42 16.60 -1.70
N HIS A 74 0.51 16.48 -0.75
CA HIS A 74 0.84 15.92 0.54
C HIS A 74 1.03 14.41 0.45
N LEU A 75 2.22 13.95 0.79
CA LEU A 75 2.52 12.56 1.03
C LEU A 75 2.26 12.24 2.51
N TRP A 76 1.07 11.73 2.80
CA TRP A 76 0.68 11.45 4.18
C TRP A 76 1.42 10.25 4.75
N GLY A 77 1.90 10.40 5.97
CA GLY A 77 2.53 9.39 6.79
C GLY A 77 2.10 9.48 8.24
N ILE A 78 2.46 8.47 9.03
CA ILE A 78 2.36 8.50 10.49
C ILE A 78 3.74 8.64 11.10
N LYS A 79 3.91 9.63 11.98
CA LYS A 79 5.12 9.81 12.78
C LYS A 79 4.87 9.32 14.19
N THR A 80 5.61 8.31 14.59
CA THR A 80 5.53 7.71 15.92
C THR A 80 6.35 8.47 16.95
N ALA A 81 6.12 8.25 18.24
CA ALA A 81 6.81 8.94 19.32
C ALA A 81 8.34 8.74 19.33
N ASP A 82 8.82 7.62 18.78
CA ASP A 82 10.24 7.33 18.58
C ASP A 82 10.85 8.05 17.36
N GLY A 83 10.07 8.91 16.69
CA GLY A 83 10.50 9.73 15.55
C GLY A 83 10.48 9.01 14.21
N ARG A 84 10.07 7.74 14.14
CA ARG A 84 9.97 7.01 12.88
C ARG A 84 8.77 7.49 12.08
N CYS A 85 8.97 7.59 10.77
CA CYS A 85 7.91 7.93 9.83
C CYS A 85 7.57 6.72 8.96
N TYR A 86 6.28 6.45 8.80
CA TYR A 86 5.75 5.40 7.93
C TYR A 86 4.86 6.03 6.88
N THR A 87 5.03 5.65 5.63
CA THR A 87 4.20 6.13 4.52
C THR A 87 2.88 5.36 4.49
N LEU A 88 1.78 6.09 4.44
CA LEU A 88 0.44 5.52 4.38
C LEU A 88 0.07 5.16 2.94
N LEU A 89 -0.31 3.92 2.70
CA LEU A 89 -1.02 3.55 1.48
C LEU A 89 -2.48 3.96 1.61
N ARG A 90 -3.00 4.57 0.55
CA ARG A 90 -4.42 4.91 0.48
C ARG A 90 -5.24 3.63 0.33
N GLY A 91 -6.18 3.42 1.21
CA GLY A 91 -7.05 2.26 1.25
C GLY A 91 -8.24 2.52 2.17
N ARG A 92 -9.18 1.59 2.23
CA ARG A 92 -10.46 1.74 2.92
C ARG A 92 -10.34 2.32 4.34
N PHE A 93 -9.42 1.82 5.15
CA PHE A 93 -9.28 2.25 6.55
C PHE A 93 -8.38 3.47 6.74
N SER A 94 -7.66 3.88 5.72
CA SER A 94 -6.87 5.12 5.73
C SER A 94 -7.56 6.27 5.00
N GLU A 95 -8.65 6.02 4.27
CA GLU A 95 -9.38 7.02 3.46
C GLU A 95 -9.69 8.29 4.26
N ALA A 96 -10.15 8.14 5.50
CA ALA A 96 -10.43 9.24 6.40
C ALA A 96 -9.20 10.17 6.61
N ILE A 97 -7.99 9.62 6.67
CA ILE A 97 -6.76 10.41 6.82
C ILE A 97 -6.53 11.29 5.58
N PHE A 98 -6.84 10.76 4.39
CA PHE A 98 -6.64 11.49 3.14
C PHE A 98 -7.69 12.56 2.90
N LEU A 99 -8.93 12.34 3.32
CA LEU A 99 -10.06 13.20 3.01
C LEU A 99 -10.43 14.18 4.13
N ASP A 100 -10.19 13.83 5.40
CA ASP A 100 -10.66 14.64 6.54
C ASP A 100 -9.50 15.23 7.35
N ALA A 101 -9.43 16.56 7.36
CA ALA A 101 -8.44 17.29 8.15
C ALA A 101 -8.60 17.05 9.65
N GLN A 102 -9.84 16.89 10.14
CA GLN A 102 -10.11 16.66 11.55
C GLN A 102 -9.45 15.37 12.05
N VAL A 103 -9.39 14.33 11.22
CA VAL A 103 -8.71 13.07 11.56
C VAL A 103 -7.20 13.26 11.62
N ARG A 104 -6.63 14.07 10.73
CA ARG A 104 -5.18 14.35 10.71
C ARG A 104 -4.69 15.10 11.93
N GLU A 105 -5.54 15.91 12.55
CA GLU A 105 -5.19 16.69 13.75
C GLU A 105 -5.12 15.84 15.03
N ARG A 106 -5.62 14.60 14.97
CA ARG A 106 -5.68 13.72 16.13
C ARG A 106 -4.40 12.92 16.31
N GLU A 107 -4.17 12.49 17.54
CA GLU A 107 -3.29 11.37 17.80
C GLU A 107 -4.03 10.09 17.43
N LEU A 108 -3.37 9.20 16.69
CA LEU A 108 -3.98 8.00 16.12
C LEU A 108 -3.33 6.73 16.67
N SER A 109 -4.15 5.70 16.82
CA SER A 109 -3.76 4.32 17.05
C SER A 109 -4.16 3.51 15.83
N LEU A 110 -3.17 2.95 15.13
CA LEU A 110 -3.34 2.23 13.88
C LEU A 110 -2.97 0.75 14.06
N LYS A 111 -3.81 -0.14 13.56
CA LYS A 111 -3.33 -1.47 13.16
C LYS A 111 -3.03 -1.44 11.67
N ALA A 112 -1.88 -1.97 11.28
CA ALA A 112 -1.42 -1.88 9.90
C ALA A 112 -0.60 -3.10 9.50
N ARG A 113 -0.54 -3.37 8.21
CA ARG A 113 0.39 -4.31 7.60
C ARG A 113 1.59 -3.54 7.06
N ARG A 114 2.78 -3.80 7.59
CA ARG A 114 4.03 -3.22 7.11
C ARG A 114 4.66 -4.14 6.07
N PHE A 115 5.04 -3.60 4.92
CA PHE A 115 5.69 -4.36 3.86
C PHE A 115 7.19 -4.52 4.13
N PRO A 116 7.75 -5.73 3.98
CA PRO A 116 9.16 -6.02 4.23
C PRO A 116 10.10 -5.12 3.42
N GLY A 117 11.19 -4.68 4.04
CA GLY A 117 12.18 -3.82 3.39
C GLY A 117 11.73 -2.39 3.10
N THR A 118 10.53 -1.99 3.54
CA THR A 118 9.97 -0.66 3.29
C THR A 118 9.44 -0.01 4.57
N GLN A 119 9.12 1.29 4.48
CA GLN A 119 8.34 2.01 5.49
C GLN A 119 6.88 2.21 5.04
N LEU A 120 6.43 1.45 4.04
CA LEU A 120 5.04 1.49 3.58
C LEU A 120 4.16 0.67 4.52
N ILE A 121 3.01 1.23 4.85
CA ILE A 121 2.00 0.56 5.66
C ILE A 121 0.62 0.65 5.03
N GLU A 122 -0.13 -0.43 5.13
CA GLU A 122 -1.54 -0.50 4.81
C GLU A 122 -2.35 -0.56 6.12
N VAL A 123 -3.18 0.43 6.35
CA VAL A 123 -4.01 0.51 7.56
C VAL A 123 -5.12 -0.53 7.51
N THR A 124 -5.26 -1.32 8.56
CA THR A 124 -6.33 -2.32 8.73
C THR A 124 -7.34 -1.93 9.80
N SER A 125 -6.97 -0.98 10.68
CA SER A 125 -7.87 -0.39 11.67
C SER A 125 -7.36 0.99 12.04
N LEU A 126 -8.27 1.95 12.11
CA LEU A 126 -8.01 3.34 12.48
C LEU A 126 -8.79 3.66 13.75
N ARG A 127 -8.11 4.24 14.73
CA ARG A 127 -8.66 4.72 15.99
C ARG A 127 -8.00 6.04 16.37
N SER A 128 -8.67 6.84 17.19
CA SER A 128 -8.06 8.02 17.79
C SER A 128 -7.59 7.72 19.22
N VAL A 129 -6.70 8.57 19.71
CA VAL A 129 -6.29 8.58 21.12
C VAL A 129 -6.63 9.96 21.68
N ARG A 130 -7.42 9.98 22.75
CA ARG A 130 -7.79 11.19 23.47
C ARG A 130 -7.51 11.02 24.95
N ASP A 131 -6.70 11.90 25.52
CA ASP A 131 -6.30 11.84 26.93
C ASP A 131 -5.73 10.46 27.34
N GLY A 132 -4.96 9.85 26.43
CA GLY A 132 -4.38 8.52 26.63
C GLY A 132 -5.36 7.36 26.47
N VAL A 133 -6.62 7.62 26.15
CA VAL A 133 -7.66 6.60 25.97
C VAL A 133 -7.89 6.38 24.47
N VAL A 134 -7.77 5.11 24.05
CA VAL A 134 -8.08 4.71 22.67
C VAL A 134 -9.58 4.74 22.44
N GLN A 135 -10.01 5.36 21.37
CA GLN A 135 -11.41 5.53 20.99
C GLN A 135 -11.67 4.97 19.62
N ASP A 136 -12.81 4.33 19.44
CA ASP A 136 -13.31 3.99 18.11
C ASP A 136 -13.63 5.28 17.37
N LEU A 137 -13.17 5.36 16.11
CA LEU A 137 -13.33 6.47 15.20
C LEU A 137 -14.12 6.02 13.98
N TYR A 138 -15.27 6.64 13.74
CA TYR A 138 -16.12 6.32 12.61
C TYR A 138 -16.99 7.51 12.21
N TYR A 139 -17.57 7.45 11.03
CA TYR A 139 -18.56 8.41 10.55
C TYR A 139 -19.95 7.81 10.71
N TYR A 140 -20.90 8.64 11.11
CA TYR A 140 -22.26 8.22 11.40
C TYR A 140 -23.26 9.05 10.61
N CYS A 141 -24.21 8.36 9.99
CA CYS A 141 -25.37 8.98 9.36
C CYS A 141 -26.59 8.87 10.30
N ASP A 142 -27.05 9.99 10.80
CA ASP A 142 -28.20 10.08 11.72
C ASP A 142 -29.55 9.75 11.08
N ILE A 143 -29.65 9.87 9.75
CA ILE A 143 -30.87 9.57 8.98
C ILE A 143 -31.04 8.04 8.81
N CYS A 144 -29.94 7.34 8.50
CA CYS A 144 -29.99 5.92 8.16
C CYS A 144 -29.51 4.99 9.29
N ASP A 145 -28.97 5.56 10.37
CA ASP A 145 -28.37 4.80 11.48
C ASP A 145 -27.23 3.87 11.01
N ILE A 146 -26.37 4.40 10.11
CA ILE A 146 -25.29 3.64 9.47
C ILE A 146 -23.94 4.23 9.86
N GLU A 147 -23.02 3.34 10.26
CA GLU A 147 -21.61 3.67 10.50
C GLU A 147 -20.78 3.44 9.24
N SER A 148 -19.82 4.33 8.97
CA SER A 148 -18.85 4.25 7.88
C SER A 148 -17.43 4.53 8.37
N VAL A 149 -16.43 4.03 7.66
CA VAL A 149 -15.00 4.34 7.91
C VAL A 149 -14.50 5.50 7.06
N SER A 150 -15.33 6.04 6.16
CA SER A 150 -15.00 7.13 5.23
C SER A 150 -15.92 8.34 5.46
N PRO A 151 -15.41 9.58 5.30
CA PRO A 151 -16.19 10.81 5.37
C PRO A 151 -17.10 11.05 4.15
N GLU A 152 -17.17 10.10 3.22
CA GLU A 152 -18.01 10.21 2.05
C GLU A 152 -19.51 10.26 2.43
N PRO A 153 -20.35 10.84 1.58
CA PRO A 153 -21.80 10.85 1.81
C PRO A 153 -22.35 9.44 2.07
N CYS A 154 -23.36 9.36 2.93
CA CYS A 154 -23.98 8.09 3.28
C CYS A 154 -24.37 7.29 2.04
N GLY A 155 -23.93 6.04 1.95
CA GLY A 155 -24.22 5.16 0.80
C GLY A 155 -25.70 4.85 0.60
N CYS A 156 -26.56 5.13 1.61
CA CYS A 156 -27.99 4.91 1.55
C CYS A 156 -28.75 6.18 1.11
N CYS A 157 -28.66 7.26 1.90
CA CYS A 157 -29.45 8.48 1.66
C CYS A 157 -28.68 9.59 0.94
N GLN A 158 -27.38 9.41 0.68
CA GLN A 158 -26.48 10.42 0.13
C GLN A 158 -26.37 11.70 0.99
N GLY A 159 -26.87 11.64 2.22
CA GLY A 159 -26.78 12.74 3.18
C GLY A 159 -25.39 12.82 3.82
N PRO A 160 -25.10 13.92 4.54
CA PRO A 160 -23.84 14.09 5.23
C PRO A 160 -23.67 13.06 6.36
N VAL A 161 -22.42 12.77 6.68
CA VAL A 161 -22.05 11.96 7.84
C VAL A 161 -21.25 12.81 8.82
N VAL A 162 -21.28 12.49 10.09
CA VAL A 162 -20.55 13.18 11.15
C VAL A 162 -19.47 12.27 11.74
N LEU A 163 -18.30 12.85 12.02
CA LEU A 163 -17.22 12.14 12.69
C LEU A 163 -17.58 11.91 14.16
N VAL A 164 -17.49 10.67 14.60
CA VAL A 164 -17.81 10.23 15.96
C VAL A 164 -16.61 9.54 16.59
N GLU A 165 -16.35 9.87 17.84
CA GLU A 165 -15.36 9.21 18.69
C GLU A 165 -16.06 8.63 19.93
N LYS A 166 -15.87 7.34 20.18
CA LYS A 166 -16.40 6.68 21.38
C LYS A 166 -15.30 5.91 22.10
N PRO A 167 -15.17 6.06 23.43
CA PRO A 167 -14.25 5.21 24.20
C PRO A 167 -14.51 3.74 23.92
N LEU A 168 -13.43 2.97 23.74
CA LEU A 168 -13.53 1.52 23.63
C LEU A 168 -14.15 0.96 24.92
N THR A 169 -15.43 0.65 24.88
CA THR A 169 -16.06 -0.07 25.97
C THR A 169 -15.55 -1.50 25.91
N THR A 170 -14.76 -1.90 26.88
CA THR A 170 -14.38 -3.29 27.06
C THR A 170 -15.69 -4.05 27.35
N LYS A 171 -16.34 -4.56 26.30
CA LYS A 171 -17.46 -5.46 26.44
C LYS A 171 -16.91 -6.68 27.18
N SER A 172 -17.08 -6.70 28.53
CA SER A 172 -16.88 -7.88 29.33
C SER A 172 -17.68 -8.99 28.66
N ARG A 173 -17.00 -9.96 28.07
CA ARG A 173 -17.62 -11.22 27.68
C ARG A 173 -18.16 -11.85 28.96
N ARG A 174 -19.42 -11.59 29.25
CA ARG A 174 -20.14 -12.46 30.21
C ARG A 174 -20.20 -13.84 29.53
N LYS A 175 -19.54 -14.79 30.19
CA LYS A 175 -19.68 -16.23 29.93
C LYS A 175 -21.13 -16.66 30.16
#